data_bd6c4e60a508d2b172f68fe98e059f2a
#
_entry.id   bd6c4e60a508d2b172f68fe98e059f2a
#
_cell.length_a   1.000
_cell.length_b   1.000
_cell.length_c   1.000
_cell.angle_alpha   90.00
_cell.angle_beta   90.00
_cell.angle_gamma   90.00
#
_symmetry.space_group_name_H-M   'P 1'
#
loop_
_entity.id
_entity.type
_entity.pdbx_description
1 polymer ?
#
loop_
_entity_poly.entity_id
_entity_poly.type
_entity_poly.pdbx_seq_one_letter_code
_entity_poly.pdbx_strand_id
1 'polypeptide(L)'
;MDLLTAVKMSPQGIVRPAWFLQWAKTLRPPTLSAPNQGRRCEAGPPFFAAYGEWMGTPPPTWEDIAWLREYWGGPFMLKGVMRVDDAKRAVDAGVSAISVSNHGGNNLDGTPASIRALPAIAAAVGDQIEVLLDGGVRRGSDVVKALALGARAVMIGRAYLWGLGANGQAGVENVLDIMRGGIDSALTAAICADALGA
;
A
#
# COMPACT_ATOMS: atom_id res chain seq x y z
N MET A 1 23.79 7.71 8.82
CA MET A 1 23.77 8.93 7.98
C MET A 1 25.16 9.51 8.05
N ASP A 2 25.84 9.63 6.91
CA ASP A 2 27.18 10.20 6.90
C ASP A 2 27.15 11.73 7.11
N LEU A 3 28.29 12.29 7.49
CA LEU A 3 28.43 13.72 7.79
C LEU A 3 28.07 14.60 6.56
N LEU A 4 28.35 14.10 5.36
CA LEU A 4 28.09 14.80 4.11
C LEU A 4 26.59 14.93 3.82
N THR A 5 25.84 13.89 4.08
CA THR A 5 24.36 13.87 3.96
C THR A 5 23.73 14.77 5.02
N ALA A 6 24.24 14.75 6.26
CA ALA A 6 23.77 15.64 7.31
C ALA A 6 23.99 17.12 6.97
N VAL A 7 25.15 17.47 6.42
CA VAL A 7 25.48 18.83 5.97
C VAL A 7 24.58 19.26 4.81
N LYS A 8 24.32 18.39 3.83
CA LYS A 8 23.44 18.69 2.68
C LYS A 8 21.98 18.88 3.10
N MET A 9 21.53 18.24 4.17
CA MET A 9 20.15 18.34 4.66
C MET A 9 19.96 19.49 5.68
N SER A 10 21.03 20.04 6.22
CA SER A 10 20.96 21.12 7.23
C SER A 10 20.19 22.37 6.77
N PRO A 11 20.31 22.85 5.49
CA PRO A 11 19.50 23.98 5.04
C PRO A 11 17.99 23.73 5.09
N GLN A 12 17.56 22.49 4.87
CA GLN A 12 16.14 22.13 4.93
C GLN A 12 15.60 22.14 6.36
N GLY A 13 16.43 21.80 7.35
CA GLY A 13 16.08 21.91 8.76
C GLY A 13 15.90 23.36 9.21
N ILE A 14 16.72 24.28 8.68
CA ILE A 14 16.66 25.72 8.99
C ILE A 14 15.35 26.33 8.48
N VAL A 15 14.92 25.98 7.28
CA VAL A 15 13.66 26.49 6.69
C VAL A 15 12.41 25.83 7.24
N ARG A 16 12.56 24.78 8.06
CA ARG A 16 11.43 24.03 8.69
C ARG A 16 11.69 23.80 10.18
N PRO A 17 11.78 24.86 10.98
CA PRO A 17 12.23 24.76 12.37
C PRO A 17 11.32 23.88 13.23
N ALA A 18 10.02 23.89 13.01
CA ALA A 18 9.07 23.03 13.75
C ALA A 18 9.34 21.54 13.51
N TRP A 19 9.57 21.14 12.26
CA TRP A 19 9.95 19.79 11.91
C TRP A 19 11.30 19.39 12.53
N PHE A 20 12.29 20.28 12.43
CA PHE A 20 13.62 20.04 12.98
C PHE A 20 13.59 19.88 14.51
N LEU A 21 12.80 20.70 15.20
CA LEU A 21 12.62 20.60 16.66
C LEU A 21 11.91 19.30 17.07
N GLN A 22 10.92 18.86 16.31
CA GLN A 22 10.28 17.57 16.56
C GLN A 22 11.24 16.40 16.32
N TRP A 23 12.00 16.43 15.23
CA TRP A 23 13.01 15.42 14.97
C TRP A 23 14.11 15.43 16.03
N ALA A 24 14.60 16.58 16.43
CA ALA A 24 15.62 16.75 17.46
C ALA A 24 15.20 16.22 18.83
N LYS A 25 13.90 16.25 19.16
CA LYS A 25 13.35 15.65 20.39
C LYS A 25 13.45 14.12 20.38
N THR A 26 13.38 13.49 19.25
CA THR A 26 13.47 12.04 19.14
C THR A 26 14.91 11.56 19.04
N LEU A 27 15.81 12.30 18.36
CA LEU A 27 17.24 12.02 18.09
C LEU A 27 17.57 10.55 17.79
N ARG A 28 16.56 9.76 17.47
CA ARG A 28 16.70 8.33 17.20
C ARG A 28 16.56 8.09 15.71
N PRO A 29 17.51 7.40 15.09
CA PRO A 29 17.29 6.89 13.74
C PRO A 29 16.06 5.95 13.78
N PRO A 30 15.24 5.93 12.72
CA PRO A 30 14.13 5.00 12.65
C PRO A 30 14.66 3.57 12.80
N THR A 31 14.13 2.85 13.77
CA THR A 31 14.46 1.45 14.01
C THR A 31 13.32 0.59 13.47
N LEU A 32 13.67 -0.48 12.78
CA LEU A 32 12.71 -1.51 12.43
C LEU A 32 12.41 -2.34 13.68
N SER A 33 11.28 -2.06 14.32
CA SER A 33 10.88 -2.81 15.52
C SER A 33 10.32 -4.21 15.17
N ALA A 34 9.80 -4.41 13.97
CA ALA A 34 9.21 -5.68 13.56
C ALA A 34 10.17 -6.88 13.63
N PRO A 35 11.43 -6.80 13.16
CA PRO A 35 12.37 -7.91 13.28
C PRO A 35 12.75 -8.27 14.72
N ASN A 36 12.44 -7.40 15.67
CA ASN A 36 12.86 -7.53 17.08
C ASN A 36 11.76 -8.08 17.99
N GLN A 37 10.58 -8.36 17.47
CA GLN A 37 9.45 -8.82 18.30
C GLN A 37 9.69 -10.17 18.99
N GLY A 38 10.63 -10.97 18.53
CA GLY A 38 11.03 -12.22 19.18
C GLY A 38 12.22 -12.12 20.14
N ARG A 39 12.91 -10.99 20.18
CA ARG A 39 14.14 -10.81 20.97
C ARG A 39 13.93 -9.74 22.03
N ARG A 40 13.54 -10.14 23.22
CA ARG A 40 13.46 -9.24 24.38
C ARG A 40 14.87 -8.73 24.66
N CYS A 41 15.10 -7.41 24.53
CA CYS A 41 16.28 -6.66 24.98
C CYS A 41 17.53 -6.61 24.09
N GLU A 42 17.52 -7.07 22.86
CA GLU A 42 18.63 -6.81 21.94
C GLU A 42 18.33 -5.64 20.99
N ALA A 43 19.34 -4.80 20.74
CA ALA A 43 19.26 -3.79 19.69
C ALA A 43 19.09 -4.52 18.34
N GLY A 44 18.07 -4.12 17.58
CA GLY A 44 17.83 -4.74 16.28
C GLY A 44 19.00 -4.54 15.31
N PRO A 45 19.16 -5.43 14.35
CA PRO A 45 20.18 -5.27 13.32
C PRO A 45 19.97 -3.94 12.58
N PRO A 46 21.03 -3.29 12.09
CA PRO A 46 20.90 -2.14 11.23
C PRO A 46 19.98 -2.46 10.05
N PHE A 47 19.16 -1.49 9.65
CA PHE A 47 18.18 -1.67 8.56
C PHE A 47 18.75 -2.38 7.33
N PHE A 48 19.91 -1.92 6.85
CA PHE A 48 20.52 -2.47 5.63
C PHE A 48 21.04 -3.91 5.82
N ALA A 49 21.48 -4.28 7.02
CA ALA A 49 21.89 -5.65 7.30
C ALA A 49 20.69 -6.61 7.31
N ALA A 50 19.59 -6.21 7.99
CA ALA A 50 18.36 -6.97 7.99
C ALA A 50 17.75 -7.07 6.57
N TYR A 51 17.77 -5.98 5.81
CA TYR A 51 17.29 -5.96 4.43
C TYR A 51 18.11 -6.87 3.53
N GLY A 52 19.44 -6.86 3.66
CA GLY A 52 20.32 -7.75 2.91
C GLY A 52 20.08 -9.23 3.23
N GLU A 53 19.84 -9.56 4.49
CA GLU A 53 19.48 -10.91 4.92
C GLU A 53 18.13 -11.35 4.32
N TRP A 54 17.11 -10.48 4.36
CA TRP A 54 15.81 -10.78 3.77
C TRP A 54 15.85 -10.95 2.26
N MET A 55 16.66 -10.15 1.56
CA MET A 55 16.83 -10.29 0.12
C MET A 55 17.55 -11.59 -0.27
N GLY A 56 18.29 -12.19 0.65
CA GLY A 56 18.92 -13.51 0.49
C GLY A 56 17.99 -14.69 0.79
N THR A 57 16.80 -14.47 1.37
CA THR A 57 15.84 -15.55 1.62
C THR A 57 15.17 -16.01 0.33
N PRO A 58 14.90 -17.32 0.16
CA PRO A 58 14.11 -17.80 -0.97
C PRO A 58 12.75 -17.11 -1.06
N PRO A 59 12.22 -16.84 -2.26
CA PRO A 59 10.88 -16.30 -2.40
C PRO A 59 9.85 -17.29 -1.84
N PRO A 60 8.77 -16.80 -1.20
CA PRO A 60 7.72 -17.66 -0.67
C PRO A 60 7.03 -18.45 -1.79
N THR A 61 6.65 -19.66 -1.46
CA THR A 61 5.95 -20.59 -2.36
C THR A 61 4.44 -20.65 -2.02
N TRP A 62 3.67 -21.39 -2.80
CA TRP A 62 2.25 -21.61 -2.51
C TRP A 62 2.03 -22.51 -1.29
N GLU A 63 2.97 -23.39 -1.00
CA GLU A 63 3.00 -24.22 0.21
C GLU A 63 3.16 -23.34 1.46
N ASP A 64 4.00 -22.32 1.40
CA ASP A 64 4.16 -21.35 2.50
C ASP A 64 2.85 -20.58 2.76
N ILE A 65 2.08 -20.25 1.72
CA ILE A 65 0.79 -19.59 1.87
C ILE A 65 -0.21 -20.52 2.58
N ALA A 66 -0.25 -21.78 2.22
CA ALA A 66 -1.11 -22.77 2.85
C ALA A 66 -0.77 -22.91 4.34
N TRP A 67 0.51 -23.05 4.66
CA TRP A 67 1.00 -23.10 6.04
C TRP A 67 0.66 -21.84 6.84
N LEU A 68 0.92 -20.64 6.28
CA LEU A 68 0.63 -19.37 6.94
C LEU A 68 -0.88 -19.22 7.23
N ARG A 69 -1.72 -19.60 6.28
CA ARG A 69 -3.17 -19.55 6.43
C ARG A 69 -3.65 -20.48 7.56
N GLU A 70 -3.11 -21.69 7.62
CA GLU A 70 -3.42 -22.66 8.69
C GLU A 70 -2.98 -22.12 10.05
N TYR A 71 -1.76 -21.60 10.13
CA TYR A 71 -1.21 -21.02 11.36
C TYR A 71 -1.99 -19.80 11.84
N TRP A 72 -2.42 -18.94 10.92
CA TRP A 72 -3.19 -17.74 11.25
C TRP A 72 -4.63 -18.08 11.70
N GLY A 73 -5.28 -19.03 11.07
CA GLY A 73 -6.63 -19.51 11.40
C GLY A 73 -7.76 -18.50 11.19
N GLY A 74 -7.50 -17.35 10.61
CA GLY A 74 -8.44 -16.25 10.37
C GLY A 74 -8.50 -15.81 8.91
N PRO A 75 -9.20 -14.71 8.59
CA PRO A 75 -9.20 -14.12 7.26
C PRO A 75 -7.76 -13.80 6.81
N PHE A 76 -7.42 -14.23 5.60
CA PHE A 76 -6.07 -14.10 5.06
C PHE A 76 -6.13 -13.46 3.66
N MET A 77 -5.38 -12.38 3.45
CA MET A 77 -5.32 -11.68 2.18
C MET A 77 -3.94 -11.81 1.55
N LEU A 78 -3.91 -12.21 0.28
CA LEU A 78 -2.69 -12.22 -0.54
C LEU A 78 -2.59 -10.93 -1.33
N LYS A 79 -1.48 -10.20 -1.18
CA LYS A 79 -1.22 -8.93 -1.86
C LYS A 79 -0.14 -9.08 -2.94
N GLY A 80 -0.28 -8.34 -4.04
CA GLY A 80 0.71 -8.37 -5.13
C GLY A 80 0.26 -9.23 -6.32
N VAL A 81 -1.00 -9.62 -6.36
CA VAL A 81 -1.56 -10.46 -7.43
C VAL A 81 -1.81 -9.61 -8.67
N MET A 82 -1.16 -9.96 -9.79
CA MET A 82 -1.26 -9.24 -11.07
C MET A 82 -1.70 -10.15 -12.23
N ARG A 83 -1.85 -11.44 -12.00
CA ARG A 83 -2.20 -12.44 -13.01
C ARG A 83 -3.46 -13.18 -12.62
N VAL A 84 -4.29 -13.51 -13.61
CA VAL A 84 -5.51 -14.30 -13.41
C VAL A 84 -5.20 -15.69 -12.87
N ASP A 85 -4.13 -16.32 -13.37
CA ASP A 85 -3.73 -17.66 -12.91
C ASP A 85 -3.36 -17.67 -11.43
N ASP A 86 -2.63 -16.65 -10.97
CA ASP A 86 -2.27 -16.52 -9.55
C ASP A 86 -3.50 -16.19 -8.69
N ALA A 87 -4.45 -15.43 -9.22
CA ALA A 87 -5.71 -15.17 -8.54
C ALA A 87 -6.54 -16.47 -8.34
N LYS A 88 -6.62 -17.33 -9.35
CA LYS A 88 -7.28 -18.64 -9.24
C LYS A 88 -6.56 -19.55 -8.23
N ARG A 89 -5.22 -19.59 -8.27
CA ARG A 89 -4.43 -20.34 -7.28
C ARG A 89 -4.63 -19.81 -5.86
N ALA A 90 -4.83 -18.51 -5.69
CA ALA A 90 -5.16 -17.93 -4.40
C ALA A 90 -6.52 -18.40 -3.88
N VAL A 91 -7.53 -18.54 -4.76
CA VAL A 91 -8.82 -19.16 -4.43
C VAL A 91 -8.61 -20.61 -3.99
N ASP A 92 -7.87 -21.40 -4.78
CA ASP A 92 -7.59 -22.82 -4.47
C ASP A 92 -6.84 -22.96 -3.14
N ALA A 93 -5.94 -22.02 -2.82
CA ALA A 93 -5.25 -21.96 -1.53
C ALA A 93 -6.17 -21.52 -0.37
N GLY A 94 -7.42 -21.12 -0.66
CA GLY A 94 -8.44 -20.75 0.32
C GLY A 94 -8.16 -19.40 1.00
N VAL A 95 -7.54 -18.43 0.31
CA VAL A 95 -7.42 -17.07 0.85
C VAL A 95 -8.78 -16.37 0.82
N SER A 96 -9.00 -15.45 1.75
CA SER A 96 -10.28 -14.73 1.87
C SER A 96 -10.37 -13.54 0.92
N ALA A 97 -9.23 -13.00 0.54
CA ALA A 97 -9.13 -11.82 -0.33
C ALA A 97 -7.80 -11.78 -1.08
N ILE A 98 -7.81 -11.06 -2.19
CA ILE A 98 -6.58 -10.67 -2.90
C ILE A 98 -6.52 -9.17 -3.09
N SER A 99 -5.31 -8.63 -3.14
CA SER A 99 -5.09 -7.26 -3.62
C SER A 99 -4.34 -7.28 -4.95
N VAL A 100 -5.00 -6.75 -5.97
CA VAL A 100 -4.37 -6.49 -7.27
C VAL A 100 -3.41 -5.33 -7.11
N SER A 101 -2.12 -5.63 -7.16
CA SER A 101 -1.07 -4.70 -6.75
C SER A 101 0.26 -5.00 -7.44
N ASN A 102 0.89 -3.98 -7.99
CA ASN A 102 2.27 -4.04 -8.49
C ASN A 102 3.27 -3.37 -7.53
N HIS A 103 2.92 -3.22 -6.25
CA HIS A 103 3.72 -2.52 -5.24
C HIS A 103 4.08 -1.07 -5.64
N GLY A 104 3.25 -0.43 -6.48
CA GLY A 104 3.49 0.92 -6.98
C GLY A 104 4.66 1.02 -7.97
N GLY A 105 5.02 -0.09 -8.64
CA GLY A 105 6.16 -0.19 -9.55
C GLY A 105 7.50 -0.28 -8.85
N ASN A 106 7.54 -0.49 -7.53
CA ASN A 106 8.77 -0.46 -6.75
C ASN A 106 9.74 -1.59 -7.08
N ASN A 107 9.21 -2.80 -7.32
CA ASN A 107 10.05 -3.98 -7.58
C ASN A 107 10.44 -4.09 -9.06
N LEU A 108 9.57 -3.65 -9.97
CA LEU A 108 9.79 -3.67 -11.40
C LEU A 108 8.98 -2.55 -12.06
N ASP A 109 9.65 -1.52 -12.57
CA ASP A 109 9.02 -0.33 -13.13
C ASP A 109 8.16 -0.62 -14.37
N GLY A 110 8.59 -1.56 -15.20
CA GLY A 110 7.89 -1.96 -16.43
C GLY A 110 6.64 -2.81 -16.24
N THR A 111 6.17 -3.06 -15.01
CA THR A 111 4.94 -3.83 -14.77
C THR A 111 3.69 -3.05 -15.20
N PRO A 112 2.65 -3.74 -15.71
CA PRO A 112 1.37 -3.11 -16.00
C PRO A 112 0.78 -2.41 -14.77
N ALA A 113 0.05 -1.33 -14.97
CA ALA A 113 -0.72 -0.70 -13.90
C ALA A 113 -1.77 -1.68 -13.35
N SER A 114 -1.92 -1.74 -12.02
CA SER A 114 -2.84 -2.65 -11.35
C SER A 114 -4.29 -2.48 -11.81
N ILE A 115 -4.72 -1.26 -12.12
CA ILE A 115 -6.05 -0.97 -12.66
C ILE A 115 -6.32 -1.67 -14.00
N ARG A 116 -5.30 -1.95 -14.81
CA ARG A 116 -5.44 -2.68 -16.08
C ARG A 116 -5.61 -4.19 -15.87
N ALA A 117 -5.03 -4.74 -14.83
CA ALA A 117 -5.15 -6.16 -14.48
C ALA A 117 -6.49 -6.46 -13.78
N LEU A 118 -7.04 -5.47 -13.08
CA LEU A 118 -8.21 -5.61 -12.22
C LEU A 118 -9.44 -6.24 -12.94
N PRO A 119 -9.90 -5.79 -14.10
CA PRO A 119 -11.14 -6.32 -14.68
C PRO A 119 -11.08 -7.82 -14.98
N ALA A 120 -9.97 -8.29 -15.53
CA ALA A 120 -9.79 -9.71 -15.85
C ALA A 120 -9.72 -10.58 -14.57
N ILE A 121 -9.07 -10.08 -13.53
CA ILE A 121 -8.96 -10.76 -12.25
C ILE A 121 -10.32 -10.77 -11.53
N ALA A 122 -11.00 -9.62 -11.46
CA ALA A 122 -12.32 -9.52 -10.85
C ALA A 122 -13.36 -10.42 -11.54
N ALA A 123 -13.34 -10.47 -12.87
CA ALA A 123 -14.21 -11.36 -13.63
C ALA A 123 -13.92 -12.85 -13.40
N ALA A 124 -12.68 -13.20 -13.05
CA ALA A 124 -12.28 -14.59 -12.87
C ALA A 124 -12.54 -15.14 -11.46
N VAL A 125 -12.51 -14.29 -10.41
CA VAL A 125 -12.53 -14.74 -9.01
C VAL A 125 -13.38 -13.86 -8.08
N GLY A 126 -13.95 -12.76 -8.55
CA GLY A 126 -14.65 -11.78 -7.72
C GLY A 126 -15.97 -12.27 -7.12
N ASP A 127 -16.50 -13.38 -7.59
CA ASP A 127 -17.67 -14.10 -7.02
C ASP A 127 -17.27 -15.10 -5.93
N GLN A 128 -15.98 -15.38 -5.76
CA GLN A 128 -15.44 -16.39 -4.85
C GLN A 128 -14.69 -15.79 -3.67
N ILE A 129 -13.94 -14.71 -3.91
CA ILE A 129 -13.14 -14.01 -2.89
C ILE A 129 -13.21 -12.50 -3.07
N GLU A 130 -12.90 -11.75 -2.03
CA GLU A 130 -12.84 -10.29 -2.10
C GLU A 130 -11.63 -9.84 -2.94
N VAL A 131 -11.88 -8.98 -3.93
CA VAL A 131 -10.85 -8.40 -4.78
C VAL A 131 -10.65 -6.94 -4.42
N LEU A 132 -9.45 -6.60 -3.94
CA LEU A 132 -9.05 -5.24 -3.63
C LEU A 132 -8.06 -4.72 -4.69
N LEU A 133 -7.93 -3.40 -4.76
CA LEU A 133 -6.95 -2.76 -5.62
C LEU A 133 -6.05 -1.82 -4.83
N ASP A 134 -4.77 -1.79 -5.15
CA ASP A 134 -3.89 -0.68 -4.82
C ASP A 134 -2.99 -0.27 -6.00
N GLY A 135 -2.26 0.81 -5.81
CA GLY A 135 -1.39 1.36 -6.82
C GLY A 135 -2.05 2.45 -7.67
N GLY A 136 -1.53 3.66 -7.55
CA GLY A 136 -1.95 4.80 -8.36
C GLY A 136 -3.21 5.51 -7.89
N VAL A 137 -3.90 5.07 -6.85
CA VAL A 137 -5.09 5.73 -6.28
C VAL A 137 -4.67 7.03 -5.60
N ARG A 138 -5.10 8.17 -6.15
CA ARG A 138 -4.74 9.52 -5.70
C ARG A 138 -5.94 10.44 -5.51
N ARG A 139 -7.07 10.13 -6.12
CA ARG A 139 -8.29 10.93 -6.13
C ARG A 139 -9.50 10.06 -5.86
N GLY A 140 -10.59 10.65 -5.40
CA GLY A 140 -11.84 9.94 -5.21
C GLY A 140 -12.38 9.30 -6.49
N SER A 141 -12.20 9.96 -7.63
CA SER A 141 -12.57 9.39 -8.94
C SER A 141 -11.79 8.11 -9.29
N ASP A 142 -10.57 7.93 -8.78
CA ASP A 142 -9.82 6.69 -8.99
C ASP A 142 -10.43 5.54 -8.18
N VAL A 143 -10.98 5.84 -6.99
CA VAL A 143 -11.74 4.88 -6.18
C VAL A 143 -12.98 4.42 -6.92
N VAL A 144 -13.79 5.35 -7.42
CA VAL A 144 -15.02 5.04 -8.16
C VAL A 144 -14.73 4.18 -9.39
N LYS A 145 -13.68 4.51 -10.15
CA LYS A 145 -13.24 3.69 -11.29
C LYS A 145 -12.85 2.28 -10.90
N ALA A 146 -12.11 2.12 -9.81
CA ALA A 146 -11.71 0.81 -9.31
C ALA A 146 -12.92 -0.04 -8.91
N LEU A 147 -13.88 0.55 -8.20
CA LEU A 147 -15.14 -0.12 -7.82
C LEU A 147 -15.96 -0.52 -9.06
N ALA A 148 -16.09 0.37 -10.03
CA ALA A 148 -16.79 0.09 -11.29
C ALA A 148 -16.13 -1.02 -12.12
N LEU A 149 -14.83 -1.24 -11.94
CA LEU A 149 -14.06 -2.30 -12.60
C LEU A 149 -14.01 -3.61 -11.81
N GLY A 150 -14.78 -3.72 -10.71
CA GLY A 150 -14.95 -4.95 -9.95
C GLY A 150 -14.12 -5.05 -8.68
N ALA A 151 -13.44 -3.99 -8.23
CA ALA A 151 -12.85 -4.00 -6.90
C ALA A 151 -13.94 -3.85 -5.82
N ARG A 152 -13.78 -4.57 -4.72
CA ARG A 152 -14.61 -4.40 -3.51
C ARG A 152 -14.19 -3.20 -2.69
N ALA A 153 -12.89 -2.91 -2.66
CA ALA A 153 -12.30 -1.79 -1.96
C ALA A 153 -10.97 -1.40 -2.58
N VAL A 154 -10.44 -0.24 -2.18
CA VAL A 154 -9.10 0.22 -2.56
C VAL A 154 -8.24 0.44 -1.34
N MET A 155 -6.93 0.27 -1.53
CA MET A 155 -5.94 0.65 -0.53
C MET A 155 -5.08 1.80 -1.07
N ILE A 156 -4.76 2.75 -0.20
CA ILE A 156 -3.89 3.88 -0.53
C ILE A 156 -2.57 3.76 0.24
N GLY A 157 -1.48 4.10 -0.42
CA GLY A 157 -0.15 4.16 0.19
C GLY A 157 0.38 5.58 0.19
N ARG A 158 1.02 5.99 -0.90
CA ARG A 158 1.73 7.28 -0.99
C ARG A 158 0.84 8.53 -0.87
N ALA A 159 -0.46 8.43 -1.18
CA ALA A 159 -1.36 9.59 -1.14
C ALA A 159 -1.40 10.24 0.25
N TYR A 160 -1.63 9.46 1.30
CA TYR A 160 -1.65 9.99 2.67
C TYR A 160 -0.26 10.39 3.19
N LEU A 161 0.82 9.77 2.68
CA LEU A 161 2.18 10.12 3.09
C LEU A 161 2.57 11.53 2.67
N TRP A 162 2.06 12.03 1.54
CA TRP A 162 2.25 13.43 1.15
C TRP A 162 1.58 14.38 2.15
N GLY A 163 0.36 14.05 2.58
CA GLY A 163 -0.32 14.80 3.64
C GLY A 163 0.44 14.78 4.96
N LEU A 164 0.89 13.58 5.36
CA LEU A 164 1.69 13.41 6.58
C LEU A 164 2.98 14.25 6.55
N GLY A 165 3.70 14.22 5.43
CA GLY A 165 4.94 14.99 5.27
C GLY A 165 4.71 16.50 5.21
N ALA A 166 3.56 16.96 4.70
CA ALA A 166 3.25 18.37 4.58
C ALA A 166 2.77 18.99 5.90
N ASN A 167 1.88 18.33 6.66
CA ASN A 167 1.21 18.90 7.82
C ASN A 167 0.84 17.87 8.90
N GLY A 168 1.59 16.79 9.02
CA GLY A 168 1.34 15.77 10.04
C GLY A 168 -0.05 15.15 9.97
N GLN A 169 -0.68 14.92 11.12
CA GLN A 169 -2.03 14.33 11.21
C GLN A 169 -3.06 15.14 10.42
N ALA A 170 -3.11 16.46 10.59
CA ALA A 170 -4.06 17.31 9.88
C ALA A 170 -3.89 17.24 8.35
N GLY A 171 -2.66 17.02 7.88
CA GLY A 171 -2.38 16.78 6.45
C GLY A 171 -2.97 15.46 5.96
N VAL A 172 -2.90 14.39 6.76
CA VAL A 172 -3.53 13.10 6.44
C VAL A 172 -5.05 13.24 6.38
N GLU A 173 -5.65 13.87 7.39
CA GLU A 173 -7.09 14.12 7.46
C GLU A 173 -7.56 14.89 6.22
N ASN A 174 -6.86 15.97 5.84
CA ASN A 174 -7.18 16.75 4.66
C ASN A 174 -7.10 15.93 3.35
N VAL A 175 -6.10 15.07 3.19
CA VAL A 175 -6.01 14.18 2.02
C VAL A 175 -7.19 13.22 1.96
N LEU A 176 -7.59 12.64 3.08
CA LEU A 176 -8.74 11.75 3.14
C LEU A 176 -10.05 12.47 2.82
N ASP A 177 -10.21 13.69 3.29
CA ASP A 177 -11.39 14.53 2.99
C ASP A 177 -11.45 14.93 1.50
N ILE A 178 -10.32 15.30 0.90
CA ILE A 178 -10.22 15.54 -0.55
C ILE A 178 -10.62 14.32 -1.35
N MET A 179 -10.16 13.14 -0.96
CA MET A 179 -10.51 11.90 -1.64
C MET A 179 -12.00 11.59 -1.49
N ARG A 180 -12.57 11.80 -0.31
CA ARG A 180 -14.01 11.61 -0.02
C ARG A 180 -14.88 12.56 -0.84
N GLY A 181 -14.58 13.84 -0.83
CA GLY A 181 -15.28 14.82 -1.67
C GLY A 181 -15.18 14.53 -3.17
N GLY A 182 -14.05 13.99 -3.60
CA GLY A 182 -13.87 13.54 -4.98
C GLY A 182 -14.69 12.29 -5.35
N ILE A 183 -15.01 11.40 -4.39
CA ILE A 183 -15.93 10.28 -4.58
C ILE A 183 -17.34 10.81 -4.81
N ASP A 184 -17.81 11.69 -3.91
CA ASP A 184 -19.15 12.28 -3.99
C ASP A 184 -19.36 13.02 -5.32
N SER A 185 -18.36 13.80 -5.76
CA SER A 185 -18.39 14.52 -7.04
C SER A 185 -18.44 13.57 -8.23
N ALA A 186 -17.67 12.49 -8.22
CA ALA A 186 -17.65 11.51 -9.31
C ALA A 186 -18.96 10.73 -9.41
N LEU A 187 -19.56 10.35 -8.28
CA LEU A 187 -20.86 9.69 -8.23
C LEU A 187 -21.98 10.63 -8.72
N THR A 188 -21.96 11.87 -8.28
CA THR A 188 -22.93 12.88 -8.76
C THR A 188 -22.85 13.06 -10.27
N ALA A 189 -21.64 13.20 -10.81
CA ALA A 189 -21.44 13.33 -12.26
C ALA A 189 -21.94 12.10 -13.04
N ALA A 190 -21.69 10.87 -12.52
CA ALA A 190 -22.17 9.64 -13.14
C ALA A 190 -23.70 9.55 -13.14
N ILE A 191 -24.37 9.90 -12.02
CA ILE A 191 -25.83 9.91 -11.90
C ILE A 191 -26.42 10.95 -12.87
N CYS A 192 -25.85 12.15 -12.96
CA CYS A 192 -26.31 13.18 -13.89
C CYS A 192 -26.16 12.75 -15.36
N ALA A 193 -25.06 12.11 -15.73
CA ALA A 193 -24.84 11.61 -17.07
C ALA A 193 -25.88 10.54 -17.45
N ASP A 194 -26.15 9.59 -16.56
CA ASP A 194 -27.15 8.55 -16.76
C ASP A 194 -28.58 9.15 -16.91
N ALA A 195 -28.92 10.13 -16.03
CA ALA A 195 -30.22 10.82 -16.09
C ALA A 195 -30.41 11.67 -17.35
N LEU A 196 -29.33 12.12 -17.99
CA LEU A 196 -29.37 12.92 -19.22
C LEU A 196 -29.24 12.08 -20.49
N GLY A 197 -29.01 10.76 -20.34
CA GLY A 197 -28.84 9.84 -21.47
C GLY A 197 -27.54 10.05 -22.26
N ALA A 198 -26.49 10.54 -21.62
CA ALA A 198 -25.19 10.87 -22.20
C ALA A 198 -24.18 9.71 -22.06
#